data_867834f05903e5201e535d9de62693c3
#
_entry.id   867834f05903e5201e535d9de62693c3
#
_cell.length_a   1.000
_cell.length_b   1.000
_cell.length_c   1.000
_cell.angle_alpha   90.00
_cell.angle_beta   90.00
_cell.angle_gamma   90.00
#
_symmetry.space_group_name_H-M   'P 1'
#
loop_
_entity.id
_entity.type
_entity.pdbx_description
1 polymer ?
#
loop_
_entity_poly.entity_id
_entity_poly.type
_entity_poly.pdbx_seq_one_letter_code
_entity_poly.pdbx_strand_id
1 'polypeptide(L)'
;MKLSQFNFDLSKDRIAQEPPRWRDEARLMVLHKDSGELEHRQFKDIIDYFGKGDTFVLNDTKVFPARLYGKKEKTGADIMVLLLRELNREQRLWDVIVDPARKIRIGNKLYFGEDESLVAEVIDNTTSRGRTLRFLFDGSYEDFKEALFALGEPYVPEWVKEKVSPEDTENYQTIFAAKEGAVSAPAAGLHFSRELFNRMILKDIEKTFITVHMGIGHFRTVDVEDLSKHRMDSERLIISEEAAEKINKAKRGGKKVVAIGATVMRGLETYVTTTHEVNAFDGWTNKFIFPPYQYSVPDAIVSNFHLPQSTMLMSVAAFGGHKQVMAAYDEALKEGYRFGHYGDALLVL
;
A
#
# COMPACT_ATOMS: atom_id res chain seq x y z
N MET A 1 4.45 -13.43 19.85
CA MET A 1 3.66 -12.17 19.89
C MET A 1 2.21 -12.48 19.62
N LYS A 2 1.31 -11.80 20.33
CA LYS A 2 -0.14 -12.00 20.22
C LYS A 2 -0.78 -10.82 19.51
N LEU A 3 -1.84 -11.06 18.73
CA LEU A 3 -2.61 -10.04 18.01
C LEU A 3 -3.18 -8.99 18.98
N SER A 4 -3.71 -9.44 20.13
CA SER A 4 -4.27 -8.59 21.17
C SER A 4 -3.31 -7.54 21.73
N GLN A 5 -2.00 -7.72 21.60
CA GLN A 5 -0.98 -6.74 22.04
C GLN A 5 -0.91 -5.50 21.14
N PHE A 6 -1.54 -5.54 19.96
CA PHE A 6 -1.61 -4.43 18.98
C PHE A 6 -2.99 -3.79 18.94
N ASN A 7 -3.82 -4.04 19.96
CA ASN A 7 -5.14 -3.46 20.05
C ASN A 7 -5.09 -2.12 20.79
N PHE A 8 -5.92 -1.19 20.35
CA PHE A 8 -6.21 0.09 20.99
C PHE A 8 -7.57 0.59 20.53
N ASP A 9 -8.20 1.48 21.30
CA ASP A 9 -9.52 2.02 20.96
C ASP A 9 -9.35 3.17 19.95
N LEU A 10 -9.90 2.98 18.76
CA LEU A 10 -9.90 3.97 17.70
C LEU A 10 -11.34 4.31 17.31
N SER A 11 -11.76 5.53 17.61
CA SER A 11 -13.06 6.02 17.17
C SER A 11 -13.07 6.35 15.66
N LYS A 12 -14.21 6.18 15.01
CA LYS A 12 -14.36 6.35 13.55
C LYS A 12 -14.02 7.75 13.06
N ASP A 13 -14.28 8.78 13.88
CA ASP A 13 -13.96 10.17 13.57
C ASP A 13 -12.45 10.47 13.50
N ARG A 14 -11.62 9.55 14.02
CA ARG A 14 -10.17 9.63 13.91
C ARG A 14 -9.64 9.06 12.61
N ILE A 15 -10.44 8.34 11.84
CA ILE A 15 -10.02 7.81 10.53
C ILE A 15 -10.23 8.89 9.50
N ALA A 16 -9.12 9.34 8.88
CA ALA A 16 -9.15 10.38 7.87
C ALA A 16 -9.82 9.88 6.58
N GLN A 17 -10.89 10.57 6.17
CA GLN A 17 -11.64 10.24 4.96
C GLN A 17 -11.12 10.97 3.73
N GLU A 18 -10.38 12.06 3.96
CA GLU A 18 -9.80 12.89 2.91
C GLU A 18 -8.36 13.27 3.24
N PRO A 19 -7.50 13.44 2.22
CA PRO A 19 -6.16 13.92 2.44
C PRO A 19 -6.18 15.36 2.96
N PRO A 20 -5.07 15.86 3.56
CA PRO A 20 -4.93 17.27 3.88
C PRO A 20 -4.93 18.09 2.58
N ARG A 21 -5.30 19.38 2.67
CA ARG A 21 -5.32 20.31 1.53
C ARG A 21 -3.99 20.31 0.75
N TRP A 22 -2.89 20.31 1.48
CA TRP A 22 -1.55 20.16 0.93
C TRP A 22 -0.93 18.90 1.50
N ARG A 23 -0.42 18.04 0.63
CA ARG A 23 0.06 16.69 1.00
C ARG A 23 1.07 16.68 2.13
N ASP A 24 2.02 17.62 2.10
CA ASP A 24 3.12 17.76 3.06
C ASP A 24 2.79 18.60 4.32
N GLU A 25 1.55 19.04 4.45
CA GLU A 25 1.01 19.67 5.67
C GLU A 25 0.37 18.68 6.66
N ALA A 26 0.34 17.40 6.35
CA ALA A 26 -0.03 16.38 7.32
C ALA A 26 0.85 16.51 8.57
N ARG A 27 0.31 16.16 9.73
CA ARG A 27 1.13 16.11 10.96
C ARG A 27 2.14 14.97 10.88
N LEU A 28 3.30 15.21 11.47
CA LEU A 28 4.37 14.22 11.61
C LEU A 28 4.71 14.05 13.08
N MET A 29 4.56 12.85 13.61
CA MET A 29 5.18 12.51 14.88
C MET A 29 6.55 11.88 14.61
N VAL A 30 7.57 12.31 15.36
CA VAL A 30 8.90 11.71 15.29
C VAL A 30 9.14 10.93 16.55
N LEU A 31 9.43 9.65 16.42
CA LEU A 31 9.79 8.74 17.50
C LEU A 31 11.29 8.43 17.42
N HIS A 32 12.01 8.83 18.44
CA HIS A 32 13.40 8.40 18.67
C HIS A 32 13.36 7.05 19.42
N LYS A 33 13.55 5.95 18.68
CA LYS A 33 13.29 4.59 19.18
C LYS A 33 14.17 4.21 20.39
N ASP A 34 15.39 4.75 20.47
CA ASP A 34 16.33 4.42 21.54
C ASP A 34 15.97 5.10 22.87
N SER A 35 15.50 6.35 22.83
CA SER A 35 15.09 7.13 24.01
C SER A 35 13.59 7.01 24.32
N GLY A 36 12.77 6.78 23.30
CA GLY A 36 11.31 6.87 23.38
C GLY A 36 10.80 8.31 23.32
N GLU A 37 11.66 9.28 23.05
CA GLU A 37 11.29 10.70 22.89
C GLU A 37 10.39 10.89 21.70
N LEU A 38 9.36 11.77 21.83
CA LEU A 38 8.41 12.12 20.81
C LEU A 38 8.49 13.60 20.48
N GLU A 39 8.48 13.91 19.18
CA GLU A 39 8.35 15.28 18.68
C GLU A 39 7.12 15.41 17.79
N HIS A 40 6.49 16.60 17.80
CA HIS A 40 5.36 16.93 16.93
C HIS A 40 5.78 17.95 15.88
N ARG A 41 5.63 17.60 14.59
CA ARG A 41 6.07 18.37 13.43
C ARG A 41 4.99 18.38 12.34
N GLN A 42 5.28 19.02 11.23
CA GLN A 42 4.59 18.82 9.95
C GLN A 42 5.43 17.92 9.03
N PHE A 43 4.79 17.22 8.11
CA PHE A 43 5.50 16.28 7.24
C PHE A 43 6.61 16.97 6.40
N LYS A 44 6.40 18.21 5.98
CA LYS A 44 7.41 19.00 5.26
C LYS A 44 8.72 19.22 6.03
N ASP A 45 8.71 19.01 7.36
CA ASP A 45 9.89 19.17 8.22
C ASP A 45 10.73 17.88 8.28
N ILE A 46 10.27 16.80 7.65
CA ILE A 46 10.98 15.50 7.66
C ILE A 46 12.42 15.62 7.19
N ILE A 47 12.69 16.52 6.24
CA ILE A 47 14.03 16.73 5.70
C ILE A 47 15.03 17.32 6.70
N ASP A 48 14.57 17.78 7.86
CA ASP A 48 15.46 18.35 8.89
C ASP A 48 16.19 17.26 9.69
N TYR A 49 15.72 16.02 9.59
CA TYR A 49 16.34 14.84 10.22
C TYR A 49 17.37 14.12 9.32
N PHE A 50 17.51 14.59 8.07
CA PHE A 50 18.34 13.96 7.04
C PHE A 50 19.22 14.97 6.33
N GLY A 51 20.29 14.47 5.69
CA GLY A 51 21.27 15.29 5.03
C GLY A 51 21.86 14.65 3.77
N LYS A 52 22.93 15.24 3.31
CA LYS A 52 23.63 14.87 2.08
C LYS A 52 23.95 13.38 2.00
N GLY A 53 23.42 12.73 0.95
CA GLY A 53 23.66 11.34 0.65
C GLY A 53 22.72 10.35 1.38
N ASP A 54 21.91 10.82 2.35
CA ASP A 54 20.83 9.99 2.89
C ASP A 54 19.83 9.68 1.78
N THR A 55 19.35 8.45 1.70
CA THR A 55 18.57 7.96 0.56
C THR A 55 17.17 7.54 0.99
N PHE A 56 16.15 8.20 0.42
CA PHE A 56 14.76 7.86 0.60
C PHE A 56 14.35 6.81 -0.44
N VAL A 57 13.84 5.68 0.02
CA VAL A 57 13.30 4.61 -0.83
C VAL A 57 11.79 4.69 -0.82
N LEU A 58 11.21 4.91 -2.01
CA LEU A 58 9.78 5.11 -2.20
C LEU A 58 9.19 3.97 -3.05
N ASN A 59 7.87 3.79 -2.97
CA ASN A 59 7.14 2.81 -3.78
C ASN A 59 6.46 3.53 -4.96
N ASP A 60 6.94 3.31 -6.19
CA ASP A 60 6.43 3.94 -7.41
C ASP A 60 5.22 3.24 -8.04
N THR A 61 4.60 2.34 -7.30
CA THR A 61 3.39 1.68 -7.79
C THR A 61 2.29 2.67 -8.11
N LYS A 62 1.53 2.39 -9.18
CA LYS A 62 0.35 3.16 -9.60
C LYS A 62 -0.90 2.33 -9.37
N VAL A 63 -1.89 2.93 -8.73
CA VAL A 63 -3.21 2.34 -8.53
C VAL A 63 -3.97 2.35 -9.86
N PHE A 64 -4.61 1.24 -10.18
CA PHE A 64 -5.53 1.17 -11.32
C PHE A 64 -7.00 1.14 -10.84
N PRO A 65 -7.96 1.53 -11.68
CA PRO A 65 -9.38 1.51 -11.32
C PRO A 65 -9.88 0.07 -11.24
N ALA A 66 -9.82 -0.49 -10.03
CA ALA A 66 -9.98 -1.92 -9.79
C ALA A 66 -11.43 -2.36 -9.57
N ARG A 67 -12.35 -1.44 -9.24
CA ARG A 67 -13.74 -1.76 -8.90
C ARG A 67 -14.65 -1.50 -10.09
N LEU A 68 -15.36 -2.53 -10.51
CA LEU A 68 -16.31 -2.51 -11.63
C LEU A 68 -17.72 -2.82 -11.12
N TYR A 69 -18.71 -2.13 -11.66
CA TYR A 69 -20.11 -2.46 -11.48
C TYR A 69 -20.70 -2.95 -12.80
N GLY A 70 -21.56 -3.96 -12.71
CA GLY A 70 -22.15 -4.56 -13.89
C GLY A 70 -23.39 -5.37 -13.57
N LYS A 71 -23.84 -6.14 -14.55
CA LYS A 71 -25.03 -6.98 -14.46
C LYS A 71 -24.75 -8.41 -14.82
N LYS A 72 -25.41 -9.33 -14.14
CA LYS A 72 -25.34 -10.75 -14.45
C LYS A 72 -26.27 -11.07 -15.61
N GLU A 73 -25.78 -11.86 -16.57
CA GLU A 73 -26.57 -12.44 -17.65
C GLU A 73 -27.86 -13.10 -17.12
N LYS A 74 -28.91 -13.08 -17.93
CA LYS A 74 -30.24 -13.71 -17.69
C LYS A 74 -31.07 -13.10 -16.57
N THR A 75 -30.47 -12.61 -15.51
CA THR A 75 -31.22 -12.10 -14.34
C THR A 75 -31.19 -10.59 -14.24
N GLY A 76 -30.26 -9.90 -14.91
CA GLY A 76 -30.02 -8.47 -14.78
C GLY A 76 -29.63 -8.03 -13.36
N ALA A 77 -29.26 -8.99 -12.49
CA ALA A 77 -28.91 -8.68 -11.12
C ALA A 77 -27.61 -7.86 -11.08
N ASP A 78 -27.61 -6.78 -10.30
CA ASP A 78 -26.44 -5.96 -10.06
C ASP A 78 -25.34 -6.78 -9.41
N ILE A 79 -24.11 -6.58 -9.87
CA ILE A 79 -22.90 -7.22 -9.37
C ILE A 79 -21.78 -6.20 -9.23
N MET A 80 -20.88 -6.47 -8.29
CA MET A 80 -19.59 -5.79 -8.17
C MET A 80 -18.45 -6.77 -8.40
N VAL A 81 -17.46 -6.34 -9.15
CA VAL A 81 -16.22 -7.07 -9.40
C VAL A 81 -15.05 -6.20 -8.97
N LEU A 82 -14.20 -6.75 -8.11
CA LEU A 82 -12.95 -6.12 -7.74
C LEU A 82 -11.80 -6.89 -8.37
N LEU A 83 -11.12 -6.24 -9.31
CA LEU A 83 -9.92 -6.77 -9.96
C LEU A 83 -8.78 -6.83 -8.95
N LEU A 84 -8.10 -7.97 -8.87
CA LEU A 84 -6.96 -8.15 -7.97
C LEU A 84 -5.64 -8.14 -8.73
N ARG A 85 -5.54 -8.96 -9.75
CA ARG A 85 -4.35 -9.09 -10.60
C ARG A 85 -4.68 -9.74 -11.93
N GLU A 86 -3.92 -9.38 -12.94
CA GLU A 86 -3.93 -10.06 -14.22
C GLU A 86 -3.15 -11.38 -14.12
N LEU A 87 -3.79 -12.48 -14.51
CA LEU A 87 -3.18 -13.80 -14.50
C LEU A 87 -2.54 -14.16 -15.85
N ASN A 88 -3.18 -13.73 -16.94
CA ASN A 88 -2.69 -13.97 -18.29
C ASN A 88 -3.17 -12.86 -19.22
N ARG A 89 -2.23 -12.15 -19.83
CA ARG A 89 -2.49 -11.02 -20.72
C ARG A 89 -3.13 -11.45 -22.05
N GLU A 90 -2.62 -12.51 -22.65
CA GLU A 90 -3.10 -12.96 -23.97
C GLU A 90 -4.53 -13.48 -23.91
N GLN A 91 -4.86 -14.19 -22.83
CA GLN A 91 -6.20 -14.72 -22.58
C GLN A 91 -7.11 -13.75 -21.83
N ARG A 92 -6.61 -12.59 -21.42
CA ARG A 92 -7.32 -11.57 -20.62
C ARG A 92 -7.95 -12.17 -19.36
N LEU A 93 -7.15 -12.99 -18.66
CA LEU A 93 -7.56 -13.64 -17.42
C LEU A 93 -7.21 -12.78 -16.22
N TRP A 94 -8.19 -12.62 -15.33
CA TRP A 94 -8.04 -11.85 -14.10
C TRP A 94 -8.52 -12.64 -12.90
N ASP A 95 -7.74 -12.58 -11.83
CA ASP A 95 -8.16 -12.97 -10.48
C ASP A 95 -8.95 -11.81 -9.87
N VAL A 96 -10.16 -12.10 -9.39
CA VAL A 96 -11.09 -11.07 -8.92
C VAL A 96 -11.86 -11.50 -7.67
N ILE A 97 -12.38 -10.53 -6.93
CA ILE A 97 -13.45 -10.75 -5.95
C ILE A 97 -14.77 -10.32 -6.56
N VAL A 98 -15.84 -11.04 -6.27
CA VAL A 98 -17.18 -10.72 -6.75
C VAL A 98 -18.18 -10.59 -5.61
N ASP A 99 -19.16 -9.72 -5.78
CA ASP A 99 -20.28 -9.56 -4.88
C ASP A 99 -21.59 -9.36 -5.67
N PRO A 100 -22.67 -10.10 -5.34
CA PRO A 100 -22.82 -11.17 -4.35
C PRO A 100 -22.27 -12.52 -4.87
N ALA A 101 -21.25 -13.05 -4.19
CA ALA A 101 -20.53 -14.25 -4.65
C ALA A 101 -21.41 -15.50 -4.83
N ARG A 102 -22.47 -15.65 -4.03
CA ARG A 102 -23.37 -16.81 -4.09
C ARG A 102 -24.15 -16.91 -5.41
N LYS A 103 -24.35 -15.78 -6.09
CA LYS A 103 -25.11 -15.68 -7.35
C LYS A 103 -24.22 -15.83 -8.59
N ILE A 104 -22.90 -15.72 -8.45
CA ILE A 104 -21.93 -15.70 -9.54
C ILE A 104 -21.19 -17.04 -9.57
N ARG A 105 -21.48 -17.86 -10.61
CA ARG A 105 -20.97 -19.24 -10.76
C ARG A 105 -20.20 -19.39 -12.07
N ILE A 106 -19.37 -20.40 -12.15
CA ILE A 106 -18.66 -20.77 -13.39
C ILE A 106 -19.65 -20.87 -14.56
N GLY A 107 -19.26 -20.32 -15.71
CA GLY A 107 -20.07 -20.24 -16.93
C GLY A 107 -21.04 -19.06 -16.98
N ASN A 108 -21.16 -18.26 -15.91
CA ASN A 108 -21.96 -17.04 -15.99
C ASN A 108 -21.20 -15.97 -16.78
N LYS A 109 -21.94 -15.20 -17.59
CA LYS A 109 -21.45 -13.96 -18.19
C LYS A 109 -21.86 -12.75 -17.36
N LEU A 110 -20.95 -11.80 -17.27
CA LEU A 110 -21.07 -10.55 -16.55
C LEU A 110 -20.89 -9.43 -17.55
N TYR A 111 -21.80 -8.47 -17.54
CA TYR A 111 -21.85 -7.37 -18.48
C TYR A 111 -21.55 -6.05 -17.76
N PHE A 112 -20.67 -5.25 -18.34
CA PHE A 112 -20.21 -3.97 -17.78
C PHE A 112 -20.41 -2.85 -18.81
N GLY A 113 -20.68 -1.63 -18.31
CA GLY A 113 -21.04 -0.48 -19.12
C GLY A 113 -22.55 -0.41 -19.40
N GLU A 114 -23.07 0.78 -19.64
CA GLU A 114 -24.49 0.98 -19.95
C GLU A 114 -24.90 0.32 -21.28
N ASP A 115 -23.95 0.23 -22.21
CA ASP A 115 -24.08 -0.37 -23.53
C ASP A 115 -23.65 -1.85 -23.57
N GLU A 116 -23.33 -2.45 -22.41
CA GLU A 116 -22.79 -3.81 -22.30
C GLU A 116 -21.51 -4.04 -23.14
N SER A 117 -20.73 -2.97 -23.33
CA SER A 117 -19.55 -2.97 -24.19
C SER A 117 -18.43 -3.88 -23.72
N LEU A 118 -18.39 -4.23 -22.44
CA LEU A 118 -17.41 -5.16 -21.89
C LEU A 118 -18.09 -6.35 -21.25
N VAL A 119 -17.68 -7.55 -21.65
CA VAL A 119 -18.23 -8.82 -21.17
C VAL A 119 -17.13 -9.67 -20.55
N ALA A 120 -17.42 -10.32 -19.42
CA ALA A 120 -16.54 -11.31 -18.83
C ALA A 120 -17.27 -12.63 -18.57
N GLU A 121 -16.57 -13.73 -18.71
CA GLU A 121 -17.03 -15.07 -18.38
C GLU A 121 -16.33 -15.56 -17.10
N VAL A 122 -17.09 -16.11 -16.18
CA VAL A 122 -16.54 -16.75 -14.98
C VAL A 122 -16.04 -18.13 -15.34
N ILE A 123 -14.72 -18.35 -15.29
CA ILE A 123 -14.11 -19.62 -15.69
C ILE A 123 -13.67 -20.48 -14.51
N ASP A 124 -13.45 -19.91 -13.31
CA ASP A 124 -13.06 -20.68 -12.12
C ASP A 124 -13.48 -19.98 -10.82
N ASN A 125 -13.52 -20.74 -9.72
CA ASN A 125 -13.71 -20.27 -8.35
C ASN A 125 -12.40 -20.44 -7.58
N THR A 126 -11.81 -19.33 -7.11
CA THR A 126 -10.52 -19.36 -6.40
C THR A 126 -10.69 -19.41 -4.88
N THR A 127 -11.67 -18.68 -4.35
CA THR A 127 -12.02 -18.66 -2.93
C THR A 127 -13.54 -18.53 -2.76
N SER A 128 -14.03 -18.39 -1.53
CA SER A 128 -15.46 -18.19 -1.26
C SER A 128 -16.07 -16.99 -2.01
N ARG A 129 -15.29 -15.93 -2.21
CA ARG A 129 -15.66 -14.72 -2.98
C ARG A 129 -14.81 -14.54 -4.24
N GLY A 130 -13.73 -15.28 -4.40
CA GLY A 130 -12.79 -15.19 -5.51
C GLY A 130 -13.26 -15.93 -6.75
N ARG A 131 -13.00 -15.33 -7.91
CA ARG A 131 -13.27 -15.91 -9.23
C ARG A 131 -12.10 -15.63 -10.16
N THR A 132 -11.96 -16.48 -11.18
CA THR A 132 -11.19 -16.13 -12.36
C THR A 132 -12.14 -15.70 -13.46
N LEU A 133 -11.96 -14.49 -13.98
CA LEU A 133 -12.73 -13.99 -15.11
C LEU A 133 -11.87 -14.01 -16.37
N ARG A 134 -12.49 -14.37 -17.48
CA ARG A 134 -11.97 -14.15 -18.84
C ARG A 134 -12.77 -13.04 -19.49
N PHE A 135 -12.14 -11.93 -19.80
CA PHE A 135 -12.78 -10.86 -20.56
C PHE A 135 -12.86 -11.21 -22.05
N LEU A 136 -14.04 -11.05 -22.59
CA LEU A 136 -14.36 -11.27 -24.01
C LEU A 136 -14.37 -9.90 -24.67
N PHE A 137 -13.36 -9.61 -25.49
CA PHE A 137 -13.20 -8.32 -26.12
C PHE A 137 -12.52 -8.48 -27.48
N ASP A 138 -13.12 -7.87 -28.51
CA ASP A 138 -12.56 -7.86 -29.87
C ASP A 138 -11.71 -6.62 -30.05
N GLY A 139 -10.39 -6.75 -30.16
CA GLY A 139 -9.45 -5.65 -30.28
C GLY A 139 -8.10 -5.94 -29.67
N SER A 140 -7.22 -4.96 -29.70
CA SER A 140 -5.91 -5.06 -29.07
C SER A 140 -6.00 -5.17 -27.55
N TYR A 141 -4.90 -5.54 -26.92
CA TYR A 141 -4.84 -5.56 -25.46
C TYR A 141 -4.94 -4.12 -24.89
N GLU A 142 -4.37 -3.17 -25.58
CA GLU A 142 -4.38 -1.76 -25.20
C GLU A 142 -5.80 -1.20 -25.23
N ASP A 143 -6.57 -1.47 -26.28
CA ASP A 143 -7.99 -1.08 -26.39
C ASP A 143 -8.84 -1.76 -25.29
N PHE A 144 -8.59 -3.04 -25.06
CA PHE A 144 -9.24 -3.77 -23.94
C PHE A 144 -8.98 -3.11 -22.60
N LYS A 145 -7.72 -2.77 -22.32
CA LYS A 145 -7.31 -2.17 -21.07
C LYS A 145 -7.90 -0.79 -20.87
N GLU A 146 -7.95 0.01 -21.93
CA GLU A 146 -8.60 1.32 -21.93
C GLU A 146 -10.09 1.20 -21.63
N ALA A 147 -10.80 0.29 -22.29
CA ALA A 147 -12.21 0.03 -22.03
C ALA A 147 -12.47 -0.47 -20.60
N LEU A 148 -11.63 -1.40 -20.12
CA LEU A 148 -11.73 -1.93 -18.76
C LEU A 148 -11.56 -0.82 -17.71
N PHE A 149 -10.58 0.04 -17.88
CA PHE A 149 -10.27 1.09 -16.92
C PHE A 149 -11.20 2.31 -17.01
N ALA A 150 -11.78 2.56 -18.17
CA ALA A 150 -12.82 3.58 -18.33
C ALA A 150 -14.09 3.25 -17.55
N LEU A 151 -14.38 1.97 -17.35
CA LEU A 151 -15.54 1.49 -16.56
C LEU A 151 -15.24 1.31 -15.08
N GLY A 152 -13.96 1.32 -14.70
CA GLY A 152 -13.53 1.09 -13.33
C GLY A 152 -13.43 2.36 -12.49
N GLU A 153 -13.48 2.17 -11.19
CA GLU A 153 -13.16 3.20 -10.21
C GLU A 153 -12.09 2.71 -9.22
N PRO A 154 -11.34 3.61 -8.56
CA PRO A 154 -10.40 3.23 -7.52
C PRO A 154 -11.10 2.47 -6.39
N TYR A 155 -10.44 1.46 -5.86
CA TYR A 155 -10.92 0.77 -4.67
C TYR A 155 -10.50 1.54 -3.41
N VAL A 156 -11.42 2.31 -2.87
CA VAL A 156 -11.31 2.89 -1.53
C VAL A 156 -12.26 2.12 -0.62
N PRO A 157 -11.78 1.52 0.48
CA PRO A 157 -12.64 0.78 1.40
C PRO A 157 -13.75 1.69 1.98
N GLU A 158 -14.96 1.14 2.15
CA GLU A 158 -16.11 1.89 2.66
C GLU A 158 -15.89 2.53 4.04
N TRP A 159 -15.06 1.88 4.88
CA TRP A 159 -14.70 2.45 6.18
C TRP A 159 -13.74 3.64 6.09
N VAL A 160 -13.10 3.85 4.93
CA VAL A 160 -12.30 5.05 4.62
C VAL A 160 -13.22 6.11 4.02
N LYS A 161 -14.04 5.75 3.03
CA LYS A 161 -14.95 6.67 2.35
C LYS A 161 -16.12 5.90 1.73
N GLU A 162 -17.35 6.32 2.04
CA GLU A 162 -18.56 5.63 1.56
C GLU A 162 -18.73 5.74 0.03
N LYS A 163 -18.40 6.91 -0.53
CA LYS A 163 -18.54 7.18 -1.97
C LYS A 163 -17.26 7.75 -2.53
N VAL A 164 -16.72 7.09 -3.54
CA VAL A 164 -15.55 7.54 -4.29
C VAL A 164 -16.00 8.62 -5.28
N SER A 165 -15.26 9.73 -5.32
CA SER A 165 -15.44 10.82 -6.29
C SER A 165 -14.36 10.78 -7.38
N PRO A 166 -14.54 11.47 -8.52
CA PRO A 166 -13.48 11.58 -9.53
C PRO A 166 -12.17 12.15 -8.99
N GLU A 167 -12.24 13.07 -8.03
CA GLU A 167 -11.07 13.67 -7.36
C GLU A 167 -10.28 12.64 -6.55
N ASP A 168 -10.94 11.59 -6.04
CA ASP A 168 -10.27 10.52 -5.30
C ASP A 168 -9.30 9.74 -6.18
N THR A 169 -9.53 9.68 -7.49
CA THR A 169 -8.62 9.04 -8.43
C THR A 169 -7.23 9.68 -8.41
N GLU A 170 -7.16 11.01 -8.35
CA GLU A 170 -5.90 11.76 -8.25
C GLU A 170 -5.36 11.77 -6.81
N ASN A 171 -6.23 11.92 -5.82
CA ASN A 171 -5.86 11.96 -4.42
C ASN A 171 -5.34 10.60 -3.91
N TYR A 172 -5.78 9.51 -4.52
CA TYR A 172 -5.38 8.15 -4.20
C TYR A 172 -4.15 7.69 -5.01
N GLN A 173 -3.34 8.64 -5.49
CA GLN A 173 -2.07 8.39 -6.18
C GLN A 173 -0.95 9.23 -5.57
N THR A 174 0.25 8.65 -5.51
CA THR A 174 1.45 9.44 -5.22
C THR A 174 1.83 10.30 -6.43
N ILE A 175 2.51 11.41 -6.21
CA ILE A 175 3.00 12.27 -7.31
C ILE A 175 4.06 11.61 -8.20
N PHE A 176 4.59 10.46 -7.76
CA PHE A 176 5.61 9.67 -8.44
C PHE A 176 5.12 8.28 -8.86
N ALA A 177 3.81 8.05 -8.84
CA ALA A 177 3.21 6.81 -9.31
C ALA A 177 3.54 6.60 -10.79
N ALA A 178 4.17 5.48 -11.12
CA ALA A 178 4.67 5.17 -12.46
C ALA A 178 4.25 3.79 -12.96
N LYS A 179 4.43 2.74 -12.16
CA LYS A 179 4.19 1.35 -12.56
C LYS A 179 2.85 0.86 -12.06
N GLU A 180 1.93 0.68 -12.99
CA GLU A 180 0.57 0.23 -12.71
C GLU A 180 0.51 -1.22 -12.26
N GLY A 181 -0.34 -1.51 -11.27
CA GLY A 181 -0.56 -2.87 -10.76
C GLY A 181 -1.06 -2.94 -9.33
N ALA A 182 -1.28 -1.81 -8.66
CA ALA A 182 -1.78 -1.79 -7.29
C ALA A 182 -3.27 -1.52 -7.21
N VAL A 183 -3.92 -2.16 -6.24
CA VAL A 183 -5.32 -1.88 -5.83
C VAL A 183 -5.35 -0.77 -4.78
N SER A 184 -4.29 -0.65 -3.98
CA SER A 184 -4.16 0.34 -2.91
C SER A 184 -2.92 1.21 -3.10
N ALA A 185 -3.02 2.50 -2.76
CA ALA A 185 -1.90 3.42 -2.83
C ALA A 185 -0.94 3.27 -1.64
N PRO A 186 0.37 3.53 -1.81
CA PRO A 186 1.33 3.55 -0.70
C PRO A 186 1.14 4.82 0.14
N ALA A 187 0.37 4.71 1.23
CA ALA A 187 -0.13 5.84 2.04
C ALA A 187 0.96 6.83 2.47
N ALA A 188 2.10 6.35 2.97
CA ALA A 188 3.19 7.24 3.39
C ALA A 188 3.78 8.06 2.23
N GLY A 189 3.71 7.54 1.00
CA GLY A 189 4.12 8.25 -0.21
C GLY A 189 3.18 9.40 -0.59
N LEU A 190 1.92 9.36 -0.14
CA LEU A 190 0.94 10.41 -0.44
C LEU A 190 1.31 11.77 0.19
N HIS A 191 2.10 11.77 1.25
CA HIS A 191 2.54 12.99 1.92
C HIS A 191 3.59 13.79 1.14
N PHE A 192 4.23 13.19 0.13
CA PHE A 192 5.25 13.89 -0.65
C PHE A 192 4.62 14.85 -1.65
N SER A 193 5.10 16.10 -1.63
CA SER A 193 4.79 17.14 -2.61
C SER A 193 5.97 17.35 -3.57
N ARG A 194 5.72 18.01 -4.71
CA ARG A 194 6.79 18.44 -5.62
C ARG A 194 7.73 19.41 -4.94
N GLU A 195 7.18 20.27 -4.09
CA GLU A 195 7.96 21.25 -3.31
C GLU A 195 8.91 20.54 -2.34
N LEU A 196 8.42 19.52 -1.62
CA LEU A 196 9.25 18.73 -0.71
C LEU A 196 10.40 18.04 -1.47
N PHE A 197 10.14 17.49 -2.66
CA PHE A 197 11.20 16.90 -3.49
C PHE A 197 12.23 17.94 -3.94
N ASN A 198 11.83 19.17 -4.30
CA ASN A 198 12.76 20.24 -4.64
C ASN A 198 13.64 20.60 -3.44
N ARG A 199 13.06 20.68 -2.24
CA ARG A 199 13.81 20.93 -1.00
C ARG A 199 14.79 19.78 -0.66
N MET A 200 14.43 18.55 -0.93
CA MET A 200 15.33 17.40 -0.80
C MET A 200 16.55 17.52 -1.72
N ILE A 201 16.34 17.92 -2.98
CA ILE A 201 17.43 18.17 -3.94
C ILE A 201 18.40 19.24 -3.42
N LEU A 202 17.88 20.34 -2.89
CA LEU A 202 18.70 21.42 -2.33
C LEU A 202 19.54 20.99 -1.09
N LYS A 203 19.09 19.94 -0.40
CA LYS A 203 19.83 19.34 0.74
C LYS A 203 20.71 18.17 0.33
N ASP A 204 20.85 17.85 -0.96
CA ASP A 204 21.55 16.67 -1.47
C ASP A 204 21.01 15.34 -0.87
N ILE A 205 19.72 15.30 -0.51
CA ILE A 205 19.05 14.07 -0.08
C ILE A 205 18.66 13.29 -1.34
N GLU A 206 19.14 12.07 -1.42
CA GLU A 206 18.87 11.18 -2.55
C GLU A 206 17.51 10.49 -2.46
N LYS A 207 16.98 10.07 -3.61
CA LYS A 207 15.79 9.22 -3.67
C LYS A 207 15.95 8.11 -4.69
N THR A 208 15.31 6.99 -4.41
CA THR A 208 15.19 5.87 -5.34
C THR A 208 13.83 5.20 -5.17
N PHE A 209 13.46 4.36 -6.13
CA PHE A 209 12.15 3.75 -6.18
C PHE A 209 12.25 2.24 -6.27
N ILE A 210 11.41 1.56 -5.52
CA ILE A 210 11.07 0.15 -5.73
C ILE A 210 9.58 0.07 -6.05
N THR A 211 9.14 -1.04 -6.63
CA THR A 211 7.72 -1.24 -6.93
C THR A 211 7.19 -2.37 -6.07
N VAL A 212 6.17 -2.09 -5.27
CA VAL A 212 5.37 -3.12 -4.59
C VAL A 212 3.92 -2.91 -4.98
N HIS A 213 3.37 -3.83 -5.76
CA HIS A 213 1.96 -3.77 -6.13
C HIS A 213 1.09 -4.27 -4.98
N MET A 214 0.49 -3.31 -4.31
CA MET A 214 -0.32 -3.56 -3.11
C MET A 214 -1.70 -4.09 -3.50
N GLY A 215 -2.03 -5.27 -2.99
CA GLY A 215 -3.36 -5.86 -3.11
C GLY A 215 -4.29 -5.45 -1.97
N ILE A 216 -5.46 -6.09 -1.92
CA ILE A 216 -6.46 -5.90 -0.85
C ILE A 216 -6.05 -6.50 0.50
N GLY A 217 -4.97 -7.26 0.56
CA GLY A 217 -4.47 -7.88 1.79
C GLY A 217 -4.20 -6.87 2.91
N HIS A 218 -3.89 -5.61 2.55
CA HIS A 218 -3.72 -4.50 3.48
C HIS A 218 -4.98 -4.15 4.26
N PHE A 219 -6.14 -4.48 3.72
CA PHE A 219 -7.45 -4.20 4.32
C PHE A 219 -8.03 -5.42 5.04
N ARG A 220 -7.33 -6.56 5.00
CA ARG A 220 -7.74 -7.75 5.73
C ARG A 220 -7.30 -7.67 7.18
N THR A 221 -8.21 -8.06 8.05
CA THR A 221 -7.91 -8.25 9.47
C THR A 221 -7.10 -9.52 9.67
N VAL A 222 -6.15 -9.48 10.59
CA VAL A 222 -5.48 -10.68 11.08
C VAL A 222 -6.50 -11.46 11.93
N ASP A 223 -6.71 -12.73 11.61
CA ASP A 223 -7.76 -13.60 12.19
C ASP A 223 -7.21 -14.66 13.15
N VAL A 224 -5.92 -14.57 13.50
CA VAL A 224 -5.23 -15.49 14.40
C VAL A 224 -4.58 -14.73 15.55
N GLU A 225 -4.73 -15.24 16.77
CA GLU A 225 -4.13 -14.61 17.97
C GLU A 225 -2.60 -14.79 18.00
N ASP A 226 -2.10 -15.93 17.57
CA ASP A 226 -0.66 -16.18 17.44
C ASP A 226 -0.18 -15.71 16.06
N LEU A 227 0.56 -14.58 16.04
CA LEU A 227 1.01 -13.95 14.80
C LEU A 227 1.90 -14.85 13.94
N SER A 228 2.57 -15.84 14.51
CA SER A 228 3.39 -16.79 13.73
C SER A 228 2.56 -17.67 12.78
N LYS A 229 1.26 -17.75 13.02
CA LYS A 229 0.31 -18.52 12.17
C LYS A 229 -0.33 -17.70 11.05
N HIS A 230 -0.18 -16.37 11.09
CA HIS A 230 -0.71 -15.52 10.03
C HIS A 230 0.05 -15.70 8.72
N ARG A 231 -0.67 -15.62 7.62
CA ARG A 231 -0.11 -15.70 6.26
C ARG A 231 -0.47 -14.42 5.50
N MET A 232 0.57 -13.69 5.10
CA MET A 232 0.41 -12.54 4.21
C MET A 232 0.04 -12.98 2.81
N ASP A 233 -0.83 -12.20 2.15
CA ASP A 233 -1.03 -12.31 0.72
C ASP A 233 0.28 -11.99 -0.02
N SER A 234 0.49 -12.67 -1.15
CA SER A 234 1.65 -12.42 -2.00
C SER A 234 1.44 -11.15 -2.83
N GLU A 235 2.44 -10.28 -2.84
CA GLU A 235 2.46 -9.05 -3.62
C GLU A 235 3.67 -9.01 -4.55
N ARG A 236 3.49 -8.45 -5.75
CA ARG A 236 4.59 -8.30 -6.71
C ARG A 236 5.57 -7.26 -6.20
N LEU A 237 6.86 -7.63 -6.17
CA LEU A 237 7.98 -6.78 -5.78
C LEU A 237 8.96 -6.69 -6.93
N ILE A 238 9.36 -5.47 -7.29
CA ILE A 238 10.40 -5.20 -8.27
C ILE A 238 11.41 -4.22 -7.67
N ILE A 239 12.66 -4.62 -7.64
CA ILE A 239 13.82 -3.79 -7.27
C ILE A 239 14.75 -3.80 -8.46
N SER A 240 14.97 -2.67 -9.11
CA SER A 240 15.90 -2.57 -10.23
C SER A 240 17.35 -2.61 -9.75
N GLU A 241 18.28 -2.95 -10.64
CA GLU A 241 19.73 -2.89 -10.35
C GLU A 241 20.14 -1.48 -9.92
N GLU A 242 19.62 -0.45 -10.58
CA GLU A 242 19.89 0.96 -10.22
C GLU A 242 19.42 1.29 -8.80
N ALA A 243 18.21 0.85 -8.42
CA ALA A 243 17.68 1.08 -7.08
C ALA A 243 18.52 0.34 -6.03
N ALA A 244 18.84 -0.91 -6.26
CA ALA A 244 19.68 -1.71 -5.38
C ALA A 244 21.07 -1.06 -5.18
N GLU A 245 21.72 -0.62 -6.25
CA GLU A 245 23.03 0.02 -6.17
C GLU A 245 22.99 1.35 -5.42
N LYS A 246 21.97 2.19 -5.63
CA LYS A 246 21.78 3.45 -4.87
C LYS A 246 21.62 3.19 -3.37
N ILE A 247 20.82 2.20 -3.00
CA ILE A 247 20.61 1.81 -1.60
C ILE A 247 21.91 1.32 -0.99
N ASN A 248 22.60 0.41 -1.66
CA ASN A 248 23.84 -0.17 -1.17
C ASN A 248 24.96 0.87 -1.09
N LYS A 249 25.05 1.79 -2.05
CA LYS A 249 26.00 2.92 -2.02
C LYS A 249 25.78 3.79 -0.79
N ALA A 250 24.54 4.12 -0.44
CA ALA A 250 24.22 4.88 0.77
C ALA A 250 24.72 4.12 2.02
N LYS A 251 24.38 2.83 2.14
CA LYS A 251 24.83 1.99 3.27
C LYS A 251 26.36 1.93 3.37
N ARG A 252 27.07 1.63 2.28
CA ARG A 252 28.55 1.60 2.26
C ARG A 252 29.18 2.95 2.60
N GLY A 253 28.49 4.05 2.25
CA GLY A 253 28.91 5.42 2.57
C GLY A 253 28.55 5.88 3.99
N GLY A 254 27.99 5.01 4.85
CA GLY A 254 27.56 5.36 6.21
C GLY A 254 26.39 6.36 6.21
N LYS A 255 25.57 6.37 5.13
CA LYS A 255 24.40 7.22 4.98
C LYS A 255 23.14 6.45 5.36
N LYS A 256 22.11 7.18 5.79
CA LYS A 256 20.84 6.59 6.19
C LYS A 256 20.02 6.14 4.97
N VAL A 257 19.46 4.96 5.05
CA VAL A 257 18.43 4.47 4.15
C VAL A 257 17.08 4.61 4.84
N VAL A 258 16.19 5.41 4.25
CA VAL A 258 14.88 5.74 4.83
C VAL A 258 13.80 5.04 4.03
N ALA A 259 13.10 4.09 4.65
CA ALA A 259 11.99 3.39 4.01
C ALA A 259 10.69 4.19 4.13
N ILE A 260 10.10 4.55 3.00
CA ILE A 260 8.84 5.31 2.96
C ILE A 260 7.68 4.35 2.78
N GLY A 261 7.04 4.00 3.89
CA GLY A 261 5.89 3.11 3.99
C GLY A 261 6.24 1.67 4.35
N ALA A 262 5.28 1.02 5.01
CA ALA A 262 5.41 -0.38 5.45
C ALA A 262 5.67 -1.35 4.29
N THR A 263 5.21 -1.04 3.08
CA THR A 263 5.47 -1.84 1.88
C THR A 263 6.93 -1.77 1.44
N VAL A 264 7.54 -0.60 1.51
CA VAL A 264 8.97 -0.43 1.22
C VAL A 264 9.80 -1.15 2.28
N MET A 265 9.46 -1.01 3.56
CA MET A 265 10.11 -1.75 4.65
C MET A 265 10.14 -3.25 4.35
N ARG A 266 9.00 -3.81 3.98
CA ARG A 266 8.84 -5.22 3.67
C ARG A 266 9.57 -5.62 2.39
N GLY A 267 9.52 -4.78 1.36
CA GLY A 267 10.21 -5.00 0.10
C GLY A 267 11.73 -5.08 0.27
N LEU A 268 12.31 -4.15 1.01
CA LEU A 268 13.75 -4.11 1.29
C LEU A 268 14.23 -5.34 2.07
N GLU A 269 13.42 -5.85 2.98
CA GLU A 269 13.75 -7.02 3.81
C GLU A 269 13.42 -8.37 3.14
N THR A 270 12.80 -8.37 1.96
CA THR A 270 12.40 -9.62 1.28
C THR A 270 13.60 -10.36 0.71
N TYR A 271 14.53 -9.65 0.09
CA TYR A 271 15.70 -10.25 -0.57
C TYR A 271 16.98 -9.52 -0.21
N VAL A 272 17.44 -9.77 1.00
CA VAL A 272 18.68 -9.20 1.56
C VAL A 272 19.74 -10.27 1.65
N THR A 273 20.96 -9.92 1.29
CA THR A 273 22.13 -10.82 1.42
C THR A 273 22.59 -10.94 2.88
N THR A 274 23.46 -11.90 3.14
CA THR A 274 24.12 -12.04 4.46
C THR A 274 25.01 -10.84 4.80
N THR A 275 25.39 -10.04 3.81
CA THR A 275 26.14 -8.79 3.96
C THR A 275 25.25 -7.56 4.13
N HIS A 276 23.94 -7.75 4.33
CA HIS A 276 22.93 -6.69 4.44
C HIS A 276 22.81 -5.79 3.20
N GLU A 277 23.17 -6.31 2.04
CA GLU A 277 22.98 -5.63 0.75
C GLU A 277 21.69 -6.05 0.07
N VAL A 278 21.05 -5.09 -0.61
CA VAL A 278 19.86 -5.30 -1.43
C VAL A 278 20.28 -5.74 -2.82
N ASN A 279 19.66 -6.76 -3.37
CA ASN A 279 19.85 -7.17 -4.76
C ASN A 279 18.67 -6.74 -5.64
N ALA A 280 18.94 -6.63 -6.94
CA ALA A 280 17.87 -6.55 -7.92
C ALA A 280 16.95 -7.77 -7.79
N PHE A 281 15.66 -7.53 -7.86
CA PHE A 281 14.64 -8.56 -7.65
C PHE A 281 13.42 -8.28 -8.52
N ASP A 282 12.89 -9.32 -9.12
CA ASP A 282 11.61 -9.30 -9.81
C ASP A 282 10.84 -10.57 -9.46
N GLY A 283 9.90 -10.47 -8.53
CA GLY A 283 9.23 -11.65 -7.99
C GLY A 283 8.07 -11.29 -7.05
N TRP A 284 7.81 -12.17 -6.12
CA TRP A 284 6.70 -12.06 -5.18
C TRP A 284 7.21 -12.05 -3.74
N THR A 285 6.57 -11.24 -2.89
CA THR A 285 6.81 -11.23 -1.45
C THR A 285 5.52 -11.51 -0.69
N ASN A 286 5.60 -12.42 0.28
CA ASN A 286 4.58 -12.63 1.29
C ASN A 286 5.16 -12.47 2.70
N LYS A 287 6.26 -11.73 2.79
CA LYS A 287 6.96 -11.53 4.05
C LYS A 287 6.08 -10.81 5.05
N PHE A 288 5.88 -11.42 6.20
CA PHE A 288 5.20 -10.84 7.35
C PHE A 288 6.23 -10.43 8.40
N ILE A 289 6.25 -9.16 8.78
CA ILE A 289 7.19 -8.61 9.74
C ILE A 289 6.44 -8.19 11.01
N PHE A 290 6.86 -8.75 12.13
CA PHE A 290 6.37 -8.41 13.46
C PHE A 290 7.47 -8.65 14.52
N PRO A 291 7.43 -8.06 15.72
CA PRO A 291 8.45 -8.27 16.74
C PRO A 291 8.55 -9.74 17.18
N PRO A 292 9.77 -10.25 17.44
CA PRO A 292 11.05 -9.56 17.43
C PRO A 292 11.83 -9.69 16.12
N TYR A 293 11.41 -8.98 15.08
CA TYR A 293 12.15 -8.94 13.81
C TYR A 293 13.22 -7.84 13.88
N GLN A 294 14.42 -8.12 13.40
CA GLN A 294 15.50 -7.14 13.26
C GLN A 294 15.67 -6.77 11.80
N TYR A 295 15.47 -5.50 11.51
CA TYR A 295 15.67 -4.96 10.17
C TYR A 295 17.14 -4.86 9.81
N SER A 296 17.46 -5.14 8.55
CA SER A 296 18.83 -5.16 8.03
C SER A 296 19.15 -3.95 7.16
N VAL A 297 18.16 -3.40 6.45
CA VAL A 297 18.39 -2.38 5.42
C VAL A 297 18.02 -0.98 5.90
N PRO A 298 16.77 -0.67 6.32
CA PRO A 298 16.40 0.69 6.68
C PRO A 298 17.02 1.13 8.01
N ASP A 299 17.50 2.36 8.04
CA ASP A 299 18.01 3.04 9.24
C ASP A 299 16.96 3.95 9.87
N ALA A 300 15.96 4.35 9.09
CA ALA A 300 14.77 5.07 9.53
C ALA A 300 13.56 4.65 8.69
N ILE A 301 12.36 4.81 9.25
CA ILE A 301 11.13 4.48 8.56
C ILE A 301 10.11 5.59 8.68
N VAL A 302 9.31 5.76 7.63
CA VAL A 302 8.12 6.62 7.63
C VAL A 302 6.90 5.75 7.41
N SER A 303 5.88 5.93 8.20
CA SER A 303 4.61 5.20 8.08
C SER A 303 3.44 6.11 8.43
N ASN A 304 2.24 5.78 7.99
CA ASN A 304 1.04 6.40 8.55
C ASN A 304 0.72 5.80 9.92
N PHE A 305 -0.13 6.46 10.70
CA PHE A 305 -0.78 5.82 11.83
C PHE A 305 -1.82 4.82 11.30
N HIS A 306 -1.60 3.54 11.59
CA HIS A 306 -2.40 2.42 11.09
C HIS A 306 -3.50 2.02 12.07
N LEU A 307 -4.47 1.25 11.55
CA LEU A 307 -5.56 0.71 12.35
C LEU A 307 -5.08 -0.31 13.39
N PRO A 308 -5.84 -0.50 14.47
CA PRO A 308 -5.56 -1.54 15.47
C PRO A 308 -5.41 -2.91 14.80
N GLN A 309 -4.49 -3.71 15.31
CA GLN A 309 -4.26 -5.08 14.87
C GLN A 309 -3.89 -5.26 13.39
N SER A 310 -3.45 -4.17 12.71
CA SER A 310 -3.00 -4.24 11.32
C SER A 310 -1.57 -4.78 11.21
N THR A 311 -1.29 -5.49 10.13
CA THR A 311 0.06 -6.00 9.82
C THR A 311 1.09 -4.87 9.66
N MET A 312 0.63 -3.69 9.24
CA MET A 312 1.47 -2.51 9.07
C MET A 312 1.92 -1.93 10.41
N LEU A 313 1.02 -1.83 11.41
CA LEU A 313 1.39 -1.47 12.78
C LEU A 313 2.43 -2.43 13.36
N MET A 314 2.26 -3.73 13.12
CA MET A 314 3.20 -4.75 13.57
C MET A 314 4.59 -4.57 12.97
N SER A 315 4.67 -4.22 11.67
CA SER A 315 5.93 -3.93 11.00
C SER A 315 6.64 -2.70 11.58
N VAL A 316 5.89 -1.63 11.85
CA VAL A 316 6.43 -0.42 12.50
C VAL A 316 6.93 -0.76 13.92
N ALA A 317 6.14 -1.52 14.68
CA ALA A 317 6.51 -1.95 16.03
C ALA A 317 7.74 -2.87 16.07
N ALA A 318 7.97 -3.63 15.00
CA ALA A 318 9.20 -4.43 14.87
C ALA A 318 10.45 -3.56 14.70
N PHE A 319 10.32 -2.38 14.07
CA PHE A 319 11.42 -1.44 13.88
C PHE A 319 11.64 -0.53 15.08
N GLY A 320 10.58 0.10 15.56
CA GLY A 320 10.64 1.12 16.64
C GLY A 320 10.56 0.57 18.05
N GLY A 321 10.41 -0.77 18.20
CA GLY A 321 10.12 -1.39 19.50
C GLY A 321 8.63 -1.31 19.85
N HIS A 322 8.06 -2.46 20.24
CA HIS A 322 6.62 -2.55 20.53
C HIS A 322 6.15 -1.54 21.57
N LYS A 323 6.88 -1.42 22.70
CA LYS A 323 6.52 -0.51 23.80
C LYS A 323 6.52 0.96 23.34
N GLN A 324 7.58 1.39 22.65
CA GLN A 324 7.76 2.76 22.19
C GLN A 324 6.73 3.13 21.14
N VAL A 325 6.47 2.24 20.17
CA VAL A 325 5.48 2.47 19.13
C VAL A 325 4.06 2.54 19.72
N MET A 326 3.69 1.64 20.62
CA MET A 326 2.36 1.72 21.25
C MET A 326 2.19 2.97 22.10
N ALA A 327 3.25 3.44 22.81
CA ALA A 327 3.23 4.72 23.51
C ALA A 327 3.07 5.92 22.54
N ALA A 328 3.70 5.88 21.37
CA ALA A 328 3.51 6.89 20.32
C ALA A 328 2.06 6.89 19.78
N TYR A 329 1.43 5.72 19.67
CA TYR A 329 0.03 5.61 19.27
C TYR A 329 -0.93 6.15 20.34
N ASP A 330 -0.67 5.88 21.60
CA ASP A 330 -1.43 6.46 22.73
C ASP A 330 -1.32 7.99 22.73
N GLU A 331 -0.13 8.53 22.49
CA GLU A 331 0.08 9.97 22.39
C GLU A 331 -0.62 10.55 21.16
N ALA A 332 -0.58 9.87 20.02
CA ALA A 332 -1.27 10.29 18.81
C ALA A 332 -2.79 10.40 19.02
N LEU A 333 -3.39 9.47 19.76
CA LEU A 333 -4.81 9.52 20.12
C LEU A 333 -5.14 10.74 21.00
N LYS A 334 -4.32 11.03 22.02
CA LYS A 334 -4.49 12.20 22.91
C LYS A 334 -4.35 13.52 22.15
N GLU A 335 -3.35 13.60 21.31
CA GLU A 335 -3.00 14.81 20.53
C GLU A 335 -3.87 15.01 19.29
N GLY A 336 -4.82 14.12 19.02
CA GLY A 336 -5.78 14.30 17.93
C GLY A 336 -5.22 14.02 16.55
N TYR A 337 -4.21 13.17 16.42
CA TYR A 337 -3.74 12.69 15.12
C TYR A 337 -4.82 11.89 14.40
N ARG A 338 -4.78 11.93 13.07
CA ARG A 338 -5.66 11.18 12.19
C ARG A 338 -4.98 9.88 11.76
N PHE A 339 -5.80 8.85 11.62
CA PHE A 339 -5.36 7.49 11.32
C PHE A 339 -5.79 7.07 9.91
N GLY A 340 -5.20 5.99 9.43
CA GLY A 340 -5.57 5.36 8.18
C GLY A 340 -4.83 5.93 6.97
N HIS A 341 -5.43 5.73 5.81
CA HIS A 341 -4.77 5.94 4.51
C HIS A 341 -4.43 7.42 4.26
N TYR A 342 -5.34 8.32 4.60
CA TYR A 342 -5.15 9.78 4.51
C TYR A 342 -4.77 10.42 5.85
N GLY A 343 -4.44 9.58 6.84
CA GLY A 343 -4.06 10.01 8.17
C GLY A 343 -2.68 10.66 8.23
N ASP A 344 -2.27 10.99 9.44
CA ASP A 344 -0.99 11.64 9.73
C ASP A 344 0.16 10.61 9.72
N ALA A 345 1.40 11.10 9.74
CA ALA A 345 2.59 10.29 9.60
C ALA A 345 3.37 10.11 10.91
N LEU A 346 4.08 8.99 10.99
CA LEU A 346 5.05 8.66 12.02
C LEU A 346 6.42 8.42 11.37
N LEU A 347 7.42 9.17 11.77
CA LEU A 347 8.83 8.93 11.48
C LEU A 347 9.45 8.22 12.69
N VAL A 348 10.14 7.10 12.47
CA VAL A 348 10.91 6.39 13.49
C VAL A 348 12.39 6.45 13.15
N LEU A 349 13.18 6.98 14.07
CA LEU A 349 14.62 7.20 13.95
C LEU A 349 15.43 6.25 14.85
#